data_4bec6d36a38046056ff12710ba1efcf3
#
_entry.id   4bec6d36a38046056ff12710ba1efcf3
#
_cell.length_a   1.000
_cell.length_b   1.000
_cell.length_c   1.000
_cell.angle_alpha   90.00
_cell.angle_beta   90.00
_cell.angle_gamma   90.00
#
_symmetry.space_group_name_H-M   'P 1'
#
loop_
_entity.id
_entity.type
_entity.pdbx_description
1 polymer ?
#
loop_
_entity_poly.entity_id
_entity_poly.type
_entity_poly.pdbx_seq_one_letter_code
_entity_poly.pdbx_strand_id
1 'polypeptide(L)'
;MRECHAVLHVTDTEAPLAKQLGDIRAAYFYLLSSYGGELCPVFKRYFLSDAANQIDALRSGEKPYPPCATSVVQQPPLDGGKVALWVYLLSLADGQVAPFEGGVTADHNGYRHIWTAYGSSPDGDSARQTETLLDRYAERLGQFGCTL
;
A
#
# COMPACT_ATOMS: atom_id res chain seq x y z
N MET A 1 -3.31 -19.48 6.96
CA MET A 1 -3.10 -18.20 6.26
C MET A 1 -2.77 -18.49 4.81
N ARG A 2 -3.41 -17.80 3.88
CA ARG A 2 -3.09 -17.82 2.45
C ARG A 2 -2.68 -16.41 2.04
N GLU A 3 -1.61 -16.31 1.26
CA GLU A 3 -1.04 -15.04 0.79
C GLU A 3 -1.27 -14.91 -0.70
N CYS A 4 -1.56 -13.69 -1.15
CA CYS A 4 -1.70 -13.36 -2.55
C CYS A 4 -0.96 -12.04 -2.84
N HIS A 5 -0.09 -12.05 -3.83
CA HIS A 5 0.56 -10.87 -4.37
C HIS A 5 0.07 -10.66 -5.80
N ALA A 6 -0.37 -9.47 -6.11
CA ALA A 6 -0.77 -9.10 -7.45
C ALA A 6 -0.13 -7.77 -7.86
N VAL A 7 0.21 -7.66 -9.13
CA VAL A 7 0.63 -6.39 -9.75
C VAL A 7 -0.40 -6.04 -10.80
N LEU A 8 -1.01 -4.86 -10.64
CA LEU A 8 -2.04 -4.34 -11.52
C LEU A 8 -1.41 -3.29 -12.43
N HIS A 9 -1.57 -3.48 -13.72
CA HIS A 9 -1.09 -2.61 -14.78
C HIS A 9 -2.26 -2.04 -15.59
N VAL A 10 -2.04 -0.89 -16.20
CA VAL A 10 -2.99 -0.32 -17.17
C VAL A 10 -2.79 -0.97 -18.54
N THR A 11 -3.86 -1.06 -19.32
CA THR A 11 -3.78 -1.52 -20.72
C THR A 11 -3.57 -0.39 -21.72
N ASP A 12 -4.02 0.83 -21.37
CA ASP A 12 -3.85 2.05 -22.17
C ASP A 12 -2.85 2.98 -21.47
N THR A 13 -1.58 2.87 -21.85
CA THR A 13 -0.47 3.64 -21.27
C THR A 13 -0.49 5.12 -21.66
N GLU A 14 -1.16 5.47 -22.77
CA GLU A 14 -1.27 6.85 -23.25
C GLU A 14 -2.42 7.60 -22.57
N ALA A 15 -3.35 6.91 -21.94
CA ALA A 15 -4.49 7.53 -21.28
C ALA A 15 -4.05 8.58 -20.24
N PRO A 16 -4.89 9.60 -19.98
CA PRO A 16 -4.67 10.51 -18.86
C PRO A 16 -4.57 9.78 -17.52
N LEU A 17 -3.80 10.32 -16.58
CA LEU A 17 -3.58 9.73 -15.25
C LEU A 17 -4.90 9.38 -14.54
N ALA A 18 -5.89 10.27 -14.58
CA ALA A 18 -7.18 10.05 -13.93
C ALA A 18 -7.89 8.78 -14.44
N LYS A 19 -7.79 8.50 -15.74
CA LYS A 19 -8.32 7.26 -16.32
C LYS A 19 -7.52 6.06 -15.86
N GLN A 20 -6.18 6.13 -15.92
CA GLN A 20 -5.31 5.05 -15.47
C GLN A 20 -5.54 4.69 -14.00
N LEU A 21 -5.69 5.69 -13.11
CA LEU A 21 -6.07 5.47 -11.70
C LEU A 21 -7.45 4.82 -11.56
N GLY A 22 -8.40 5.21 -12.41
CA GLY A 22 -9.73 4.57 -12.48
C GLY A 22 -9.65 3.10 -12.88
N ASP A 23 -8.86 2.78 -13.88
CA ASP A 23 -8.66 1.41 -14.38
C ASP A 23 -7.97 0.53 -13.31
N ILE A 24 -6.91 1.03 -12.66
CA ILE A 24 -6.24 0.34 -11.53
C ILE A 24 -7.23 0.08 -10.40
N ARG A 25 -8.06 1.07 -10.05
CA ARG A 25 -9.09 0.90 -9.02
C ARG A 25 -10.12 -0.17 -9.38
N ALA A 26 -10.61 -0.16 -10.61
CA ALA A 26 -11.54 -1.17 -11.08
C ALA A 26 -10.93 -2.58 -11.04
N ALA A 27 -9.69 -2.73 -11.49
CA ALA A 27 -8.95 -4.00 -11.43
C ALA A 27 -8.72 -4.47 -9.98
N TYR A 28 -8.42 -3.56 -9.05
CA TYR A 28 -8.25 -3.88 -7.64
C TYR A 28 -9.54 -4.40 -7.00
N PHE A 29 -10.68 -3.73 -7.21
CA PHE A 29 -11.96 -4.19 -6.69
C PHE A 29 -12.42 -5.49 -7.36
N TYR A 30 -12.15 -5.68 -8.64
CA TYR A 30 -12.39 -6.95 -9.32
C TYR A 30 -11.56 -8.07 -8.67
N LEU A 31 -10.28 -7.84 -8.40
CA LEU A 31 -9.42 -8.79 -7.71
C LEU A 31 -10.00 -9.20 -6.35
N LEU A 32 -10.41 -8.23 -5.51
CA LEU A 32 -11.00 -8.51 -4.20
C LEU A 32 -12.30 -9.31 -4.31
N SER A 33 -13.17 -8.95 -5.24
CA SER A 33 -14.47 -9.63 -5.44
C SER A 33 -14.32 -11.05 -6.00
N SER A 34 -13.30 -11.30 -6.84
CA SER A 34 -13.04 -12.60 -7.46
C SER A 34 -12.72 -13.70 -6.44
N TYR A 35 -12.32 -13.34 -5.22
CA TYR A 35 -12.05 -14.27 -4.11
C TYR A 35 -13.15 -14.27 -3.05
N GLY A 36 -14.36 -13.83 -3.39
CA GLY A 36 -15.52 -13.88 -2.49
C GLY A 36 -15.40 -13.04 -1.22
N GLY A 37 -14.51 -12.04 -1.23
CA GLY A 37 -14.25 -11.19 -0.05
C GLY A 37 -13.37 -11.85 1.02
N GLU A 38 -12.83 -13.03 0.76
CA GLU A 38 -11.94 -13.71 1.71
C GLU A 38 -10.55 -13.07 1.83
N LEU A 39 -10.14 -12.27 0.83
CA LEU A 39 -8.84 -11.63 0.81
C LEU A 39 -8.93 -10.21 1.37
N CYS A 40 -8.15 -9.94 2.41
CA CYS A 40 -8.01 -8.63 3.03
C CYS A 40 -6.70 -7.97 2.59
N PRO A 41 -6.69 -6.73 2.13
CA PRO A 41 -5.47 -6.02 1.81
C PRO A 41 -4.70 -5.70 3.10
N VAL A 42 -3.39 -5.95 3.09
CA VAL A 42 -2.50 -5.61 4.20
C VAL A 42 -1.45 -4.59 3.79
N PHE A 43 -1.06 -4.59 2.52
CA PHE A 43 -0.10 -3.63 1.99
C PHE A 43 -0.39 -3.30 0.53
N LYS A 44 -0.21 -2.03 0.16
CA LYS A 44 -0.24 -1.53 -1.22
C LYS A 44 0.99 -0.70 -1.52
N ARG A 45 1.52 -0.82 -2.73
CA ARG A 45 2.57 0.08 -3.23
C ARG A 45 2.22 0.58 -4.62
N TYR A 46 2.10 1.89 -4.73
CA TYR A 46 1.97 2.56 -6.01
C TYR A 46 3.33 2.90 -6.57
N PHE A 47 3.50 2.60 -7.85
CA PHE A 47 4.62 3.02 -8.66
C PHE A 47 4.12 4.14 -9.56
N LEU A 48 4.68 5.33 -9.42
CA LEU A 48 4.29 6.52 -10.18
C LEU A 48 5.44 6.95 -11.09
N SER A 49 5.11 7.33 -12.34
CA SER A 49 6.11 7.85 -13.27
C SER A 49 6.62 9.24 -12.86
N ASP A 50 5.76 10.04 -12.20
CA ASP A 50 6.06 11.40 -11.73
C ASP A 50 5.28 11.66 -10.42
N ALA A 51 5.86 11.21 -9.30
CA ALA A 51 5.17 11.30 -8.01
C ALA A 51 4.89 12.76 -7.61
N ALA A 52 5.77 13.71 -7.93
CA ALA A 52 5.60 15.11 -7.57
C ALA A 52 4.31 15.72 -8.14
N ASN A 53 3.96 15.37 -9.38
CA ASN A 53 2.77 15.89 -10.06
C ASN A 53 1.54 14.96 -9.95
N GLN A 54 1.71 13.74 -9.48
CA GLN A 54 0.65 12.72 -9.50
C GLN A 54 0.10 12.38 -8.10
N ILE A 55 0.83 12.71 -7.03
CA ILE A 55 0.51 12.28 -5.67
C ILE A 55 -0.85 12.78 -5.18
N ASP A 56 -1.24 14.01 -5.51
CA ASP A 56 -2.50 14.59 -5.06
C ASP A 56 -3.71 13.95 -5.76
N ALA A 57 -3.58 13.62 -7.05
CA ALA A 57 -4.59 12.87 -7.79
C ALA A 57 -4.75 11.45 -7.22
N LEU A 58 -3.63 10.79 -6.88
CA LEU A 58 -3.65 9.48 -6.23
C LEU A 58 -4.35 9.55 -4.87
N ARG A 59 -3.96 10.46 -3.99
CA ARG A 59 -4.53 10.62 -2.64
C ARG A 59 -6.03 10.90 -2.66
N SER A 60 -6.48 11.69 -3.62
CA SER A 60 -7.90 11.98 -3.79
C SER A 60 -8.71 10.73 -4.17
N GLY A 61 -8.10 9.79 -4.89
CA GLY A 61 -8.71 8.52 -5.30
C GLY A 61 -8.62 7.40 -4.25
N GLU A 62 -7.79 7.54 -3.22
CA GLU A 62 -7.55 6.49 -2.22
C GLU A 62 -8.70 6.29 -1.22
N LYS A 63 -9.52 7.31 -0.98
CA LYS A 63 -10.60 7.27 0.03
C LYS A 63 -11.54 6.06 -0.05
N PRO A 64 -11.92 5.54 -1.24
CA PRO A 64 -12.82 4.38 -1.30
C PRO A 64 -12.13 3.03 -1.09
N TYR A 65 -10.79 2.98 -0.95
CA TYR A 65 -10.08 1.72 -0.75
C TYR A 65 -10.15 1.23 0.69
N PRO A 66 -10.19 -0.10 0.91
CA PRO A 66 -10.04 -0.65 2.25
C PRO A 66 -8.74 -0.17 2.91
N PRO A 67 -8.75 0.18 4.21
CA PRO A 67 -7.55 0.61 4.92
C PRO A 67 -6.47 -0.48 4.87
N CYS A 68 -5.25 -0.10 4.55
CA CYS A 68 -4.07 -0.95 4.66
C CYS A 68 -2.81 -0.07 4.64
N ALA A 69 -1.65 -0.64 4.94
CA ALA A 69 -0.40 0.07 4.77
C ALA A 69 -0.20 0.45 3.29
N THR A 70 0.01 1.74 3.01
CA THR A 70 0.12 2.24 1.64
C THR A 70 1.42 2.99 1.45
N SER A 71 2.22 2.57 0.48
CA SER A 71 3.49 3.18 0.08
C SER A 71 3.38 3.73 -1.34
N VAL A 72 4.08 4.82 -1.60
CA VAL A 72 4.21 5.41 -2.93
C VAL A 72 5.68 5.59 -3.25
N VAL A 73 6.10 5.14 -4.42
CA VAL A 73 7.47 5.32 -4.92
C VAL A 73 7.43 5.98 -6.29
N GLN A 74 8.39 6.86 -6.54
CA GLN A 74 8.61 7.39 -7.88
C GLN A 74 9.50 6.42 -8.65
N GLN A 75 8.83 5.58 -9.40
CA GLN A 75 9.45 4.61 -10.30
C GLN A 75 8.49 4.38 -11.46
N PRO A 76 8.82 4.83 -12.67
CA PRO A 76 7.96 4.61 -13.83
C PRO A 76 7.68 3.11 -14.02
N PRO A 77 6.42 2.73 -14.25
CA PRO A 77 6.09 1.37 -14.66
C PRO A 77 6.82 0.97 -15.95
N LEU A 78 7.26 -0.28 -16.04
CA LEU A 78 8.06 -0.77 -17.17
C LEU A 78 7.29 -0.83 -18.48
N ASP A 79 5.96 -0.87 -18.41
CA ASP A 79 5.06 -0.86 -19.57
C ASP A 79 4.84 0.55 -20.17
N GLY A 80 5.42 1.59 -19.57
CA GLY A 80 5.27 2.98 -19.98
C GLY A 80 4.02 3.66 -19.41
N GLY A 81 3.26 2.99 -18.59
CA GLY A 81 2.12 3.59 -17.87
C GLY A 81 2.56 4.67 -16.86
N LYS A 82 1.62 5.49 -16.44
CA LYS A 82 1.84 6.54 -15.43
C LYS A 82 1.74 5.99 -14.02
N VAL A 83 1.04 4.86 -13.84
CA VAL A 83 0.81 4.21 -12.56
C VAL A 83 0.75 2.69 -12.70
N ALA A 84 1.32 1.98 -11.73
CA ALA A 84 1.05 0.58 -11.45
C ALA A 84 0.83 0.38 -9.95
N LEU A 85 0.14 -0.70 -9.57
CA LEU A 85 -0.18 -1.00 -8.18
C LEU A 85 0.22 -2.44 -7.84
N TRP A 86 1.15 -2.61 -6.90
CA TRP A 86 1.37 -3.88 -6.24
C TRP A 86 0.54 -3.97 -4.98
N VAL A 87 -0.18 -5.08 -4.80
CA VAL A 87 -0.98 -5.36 -3.62
C VAL A 87 -0.57 -6.67 -2.97
N TYR A 88 -0.56 -6.68 -1.64
CA TYR A 88 -0.38 -7.85 -0.82
C TYR A 88 -1.66 -8.08 -0.01
N LEU A 89 -2.26 -9.24 -0.18
CA LEU A 89 -3.54 -9.64 0.37
C LEU A 89 -3.37 -10.89 1.23
N LEU A 90 -4.13 -10.98 2.32
CA LEU A 90 -4.18 -12.16 3.18
C LEU A 90 -5.60 -12.72 3.24
N SER A 91 -5.70 -14.05 3.31
CA SER A 91 -6.87 -14.79 3.80
C SER A 91 -6.50 -15.51 5.08
N LEU A 92 -7.23 -15.20 6.15
CA LEU A 92 -7.07 -15.83 7.46
C LEU A 92 -8.29 -16.68 7.73
N ALA A 93 -8.10 -18.00 7.93
CA ALA A 93 -9.22 -18.90 8.25
C ALA A 93 -9.84 -18.57 9.64
N ASP A 94 -8.98 -18.24 10.61
CA ASP A 94 -9.34 -18.03 12.02
C ASP A 94 -8.81 -16.70 12.57
N GLY A 95 -8.76 -15.66 11.75
CA GLY A 95 -8.19 -14.37 12.16
C GLY A 95 -8.87 -13.19 11.48
N GLN A 96 -8.60 -12.01 12.01
CA GLN A 96 -9.09 -10.76 11.45
C GLN A 96 -7.92 -9.83 11.16
N VAL A 97 -8.03 -9.11 10.06
CA VAL A 97 -7.18 -7.97 9.76
C VAL A 97 -7.82 -6.75 10.42
N ALA A 98 -7.10 -6.12 11.34
CA ALA A 98 -7.57 -4.95 12.07
C ALA A 98 -6.81 -3.69 11.62
N PRO A 99 -7.50 -2.64 11.12
CA PRO A 99 -6.86 -1.41 10.73
C PRO A 99 -6.46 -0.56 11.94
N PHE A 100 -5.36 0.19 11.77
CA PHE A 100 -4.94 1.28 12.64
C PHE A 100 -4.42 2.45 11.80
N GLU A 101 -4.10 3.55 12.41
CA GLU A 101 -3.56 4.71 11.67
C GLU A 101 -2.21 4.38 11.00
N GLY A 102 -2.20 4.38 9.68
CA GLY A 102 -1.02 4.10 8.85
C GLY A 102 -0.75 2.63 8.57
N GLY A 103 -1.67 1.71 8.92
CA GLY A 103 -1.46 0.29 8.64
C GLY A 103 -2.57 -0.64 9.08
N VAL A 104 -2.20 -1.92 9.17
CA VAL A 104 -3.08 -2.98 9.65
C VAL A 104 -2.28 -4.00 10.47
N THR A 105 -2.99 -4.68 11.38
CA THR A 105 -2.47 -5.87 12.09
C THR A 105 -3.27 -7.10 11.70
N ALA A 106 -2.65 -8.27 11.83
CA ALA A 106 -3.32 -9.57 11.75
C ALA A 106 -2.71 -10.54 12.75
N ASP A 107 -3.55 -11.18 13.54
CA ASP A 107 -3.10 -12.21 14.49
C ASP A 107 -3.30 -13.61 13.86
N HIS A 108 -2.23 -14.41 13.84
CA HIS A 108 -2.26 -15.76 13.30
C HIS A 108 -1.21 -16.65 13.99
N ASN A 109 -1.60 -17.85 14.39
CA ASN A 109 -0.75 -18.85 15.05
C ASN A 109 0.03 -18.33 16.27
N GLY A 110 -0.57 -17.45 17.06
CA GLY A 110 0.05 -16.86 18.24
C GLY A 110 1.04 -15.72 17.94
N TYR A 111 1.15 -15.31 16.70
CA TYR A 111 1.97 -14.17 16.25
C TYR A 111 1.08 -13.03 15.81
N ARG A 112 1.52 -11.80 16.13
CA ARG A 112 0.94 -10.57 15.58
C ARG A 112 1.80 -10.09 14.42
N HIS A 113 1.21 -10.00 13.25
CA HIS A 113 1.80 -9.40 12.08
C HIS A 113 1.35 -7.94 11.99
N ILE A 114 2.29 -7.05 11.67
CA ILE A 114 2.05 -5.61 11.60
C ILE A 114 2.56 -5.13 10.24
N TRP A 115 1.68 -4.54 9.44
CA TRP A 115 2.04 -3.86 8.20
C TRP A 115 1.83 -2.37 8.39
N THR A 116 2.88 -1.60 8.19
CA THR A 116 2.84 -0.15 8.33
C THR A 116 3.65 0.51 7.22
N ALA A 117 3.26 1.70 6.83
CA ALA A 117 3.99 2.51 5.86
C ALA A 117 4.15 3.93 6.40
N TYR A 118 5.32 4.50 6.18
CA TYR A 118 5.64 5.86 6.56
C TYR A 118 5.98 6.67 5.31
N GLY A 119 5.50 7.90 5.27
CA GLY A 119 6.00 8.88 4.31
C GLY A 119 7.38 9.39 4.73
N SER A 120 8.28 9.57 3.77
CA SER A 120 9.52 10.30 4.01
C SER A 120 9.20 11.76 4.40
N SER A 121 9.99 12.33 5.31
CA SER A 121 9.99 13.78 5.49
C SER A 121 10.65 14.42 4.26
N PRO A 122 10.10 15.50 3.70
CA PRO A 122 10.78 16.24 2.64
C PRO A 122 12.00 17.03 3.15
N ASP A 123 12.15 17.15 4.48
CA ASP A 123 13.15 17.98 5.11
C ASP A 123 14.46 17.21 5.38
N GLY A 124 15.56 17.84 5.05
CA GLY A 124 16.90 17.31 5.29
C GLY A 124 17.46 16.46 4.16
N ASP A 125 18.69 16.01 4.34
CA ASP A 125 19.35 15.08 3.44
C ASP A 125 18.84 13.63 3.66
N SER A 126 19.30 12.71 2.84
CA SER A 126 18.86 11.31 2.89
C SER A 126 19.20 10.61 4.22
N ALA A 127 20.31 11.00 4.87
CA ALA A 127 20.70 10.44 6.17
C ALA A 127 19.69 10.83 7.25
N ARG A 128 19.35 12.13 7.34
CA ARG A 128 18.36 12.64 8.29
C ARG A 128 16.94 12.10 8.01
N GLN A 129 16.58 11.98 6.75
CA GLN A 129 15.29 11.36 6.37
C GLN A 129 15.22 9.89 6.83
N THR A 130 16.32 9.13 6.66
CA THR A 130 16.42 7.75 7.12
C THR A 130 16.34 7.65 8.64
N GLU A 131 17.07 8.47 9.37
CA GLU A 131 17.02 8.54 10.84
C GLU A 131 15.59 8.80 11.32
N THR A 132 14.93 9.82 10.77
CA THR A 132 13.53 10.15 11.10
C THR A 132 12.57 8.98 10.83
N LEU A 133 12.78 8.24 9.74
CA LEU A 133 11.95 7.06 9.44
C LEU A 133 12.17 5.93 10.44
N LEU A 134 13.43 5.69 10.84
CA LEU A 134 13.76 4.67 11.84
C LEU A 134 13.21 5.01 13.22
N ASP A 135 13.29 6.27 13.63
CA ASP A 135 12.70 6.75 14.88
C ASP A 135 11.18 6.54 14.91
N ARG A 136 10.48 6.92 13.86
CA ARG A 136 9.03 6.69 13.72
C ARG A 136 8.70 5.20 13.72
N TYR A 137 9.54 4.37 13.12
CA TYR A 137 9.37 2.93 13.12
C TYR A 137 9.53 2.36 14.53
N ALA A 138 10.58 2.76 15.26
CA ALA A 138 10.82 2.35 16.64
C ALA A 138 9.67 2.77 17.57
N GLU A 139 9.20 4.02 17.45
CA GLU A 139 8.04 4.51 18.19
C GLU A 139 6.79 3.67 17.92
N ARG A 140 6.54 3.34 16.67
CA ARG A 140 5.39 2.52 16.29
C ARG A 140 5.49 1.10 16.84
N LEU A 141 6.67 0.48 16.79
CA LEU A 141 6.89 -0.83 17.41
C LEU A 141 6.59 -0.80 18.92
N GLY A 142 7.02 0.26 19.62
CA GLY A 142 6.73 0.45 21.04
C GLY A 142 5.24 0.47 21.36
N GLN A 143 4.40 1.05 20.48
CA GLN A 143 2.93 1.05 20.65
C GLN A 143 2.33 -0.36 20.62
N PHE A 144 3.01 -1.32 19.99
CA PHE A 144 2.61 -2.72 19.95
C PHE A 144 3.37 -3.61 20.97
N GLY A 145 4.17 -3.01 21.86
CA GLY A 145 4.98 -3.74 22.82
C GLY A 145 6.16 -4.48 22.18
N CYS A 146 6.58 -4.07 20.99
CA CYS A 146 7.73 -4.63 20.28
C CYS A 146 8.96 -3.72 20.41
N THR A 147 10.15 -4.30 20.27
CA THR A 147 11.43 -3.58 20.20
C THR A 147 12.14 -3.92 18.90
N LEU A 148 13.09 -3.05 18.50
CA LEU A 148 14.05 -3.33 17.42
C LEU A 148 15.02 -4.41 17.86
#